data_c365fedace6e706b22e27be720147052
#
_entry.id   c365fedace6e706b22e27be720147052
#
_cell.length_a   1.000
_cell.length_b   1.000
_cell.length_c   1.000
_cell.angle_alpha   90.00
_cell.angle_beta   90.00
_cell.angle_gamma   90.00
#
_symmetry.space_group_name_H-M   'P 1'
#
loop_
_entity.id
_entity.type
_entity.pdbx_description
1 polymer ?
#
loop_
_entity_poly.entity_id
_entity_poly.type
_entity_poly.pdbx_seq_one_letter_code
_entity_poly.pdbx_strand_id
1 'polypeptide(L)'
;MGGVNMELQEICSYVKTKVETSNYSIEDYISTENMLPEKGGITVASSFPSGKVTEFQENDILISNIRPYFKKIWKADRRGCCSNDVLCIRANNNVDTEFLYYLLSQDLFFAYVMSGANGSKMPRGDKQQIMNWEIEIPTEKEDQRRIASILSSLDRKIELNNKINADLEEMAQAIFKNWFVDFEPFKDGKFVDSELGMIPEGWKVGTLTEIASYLNGLAMQKFPPKNDEDSLPVLKIKELGQGFCGTDSDRCSCNIKDECKIHNGDVIFSWSGTLLVDVWCGGDCGLNQHLFKVTSKDYPKWFYYYWTKHHLQEFIHIAKDKAVTMGHIKRGHLEEALVAIPDNDSMERAHELFEPILSKMISLRLENSRLSTLRDTLLPRLMSGEIEIPE
;
A
#
# COMPACT_ATOMS: atom_id res chain seq x y z
N MET A 1 -16.46 20.73 24.95
CA MET A 1 -17.35 20.76 23.78
C MET A 1 -18.68 20.13 24.16
N GLY A 2 -19.83 20.79 23.85
CA GLY A 2 -21.15 20.18 24.06
C GLY A 2 -21.44 19.19 22.93
N GLY A 3 -21.63 17.91 23.25
CA GLY A 3 -22.05 16.89 22.28
C GLY A 3 -23.57 16.74 22.29
N VAL A 4 -24.15 16.38 21.17
CA VAL A 4 -25.57 16.05 21.03
C VAL A 4 -25.71 14.65 20.43
N ASN A 5 -26.57 13.82 21.03
CA ASN A 5 -26.89 12.51 20.50
C ASN A 5 -27.91 12.67 19.36
N MET A 6 -27.63 12.03 18.23
CA MET A 6 -28.51 12.01 17.06
C MET A 6 -28.27 10.75 16.22
N GLU A 7 -29.24 10.45 15.33
CA GLU A 7 -29.06 9.38 14.37
C GLU A 7 -28.33 9.88 13.12
N LEU A 8 -27.59 8.99 12.44
CA LEU A 8 -26.81 9.32 11.24
C LEU A 8 -27.69 9.98 10.14
N GLN A 9 -28.98 9.57 10.02
CA GLN A 9 -29.91 10.15 9.06
C GLN A 9 -30.25 11.63 9.30
N GLU A 10 -29.96 12.17 10.49
CA GLU A 10 -30.17 13.58 10.81
C GLU A 10 -29.03 14.47 10.28
N ILE A 11 -27.86 13.89 10.03
CA ILE A 11 -26.65 14.61 9.60
C ILE A 11 -26.24 14.34 8.16
N CYS A 12 -26.74 13.27 7.53
CA CYS A 12 -26.45 12.94 6.15
C CYS A 12 -27.57 12.14 5.48
N SER A 13 -27.46 11.93 4.18
CA SER A 13 -28.43 11.14 3.43
C SER A 13 -27.79 10.39 2.27
N TYR A 14 -28.44 9.31 1.82
CA TYR A 14 -28.03 8.64 0.58
C TYR A 14 -28.34 9.48 -0.64
N VAL A 15 -27.38 9.60 -1.55
CA VAL A 15 -27.59 10.22 -2.87
C VAL A 15 -28.45 9.28 -3.73
N LYS A 16 -29.55 9.84 -4.29
CA LYS A 16 -30.54 9.10 -5.09
C LYS A 16 -30.46 9.39 -6.58
N THR A 17 -29.67 10.39 -6.99
CA THR A 17 -29.51 10.80 -8.39
C THR A 17 -28.94 9.66 -9.21
N LYS A 18 -29.63 9.31 -10.31
CA LYS A 18 -29.21 8.26 -11.23
C LYS A 18 -28.79 8.86 -12.56
N VAL A 19 -27.72 8.34 -13.13
CA VAL A 19 -27.17 8.72 -14.43
C VAL A 19 -26.87 7.50 -15.28
N GLU A 20 -26.85 7.68 -16.59
CA GLU A 20 -26.35 6.65 -17.50
C GLU A 20 -24.82 6.64 -17.49
N THR A 21 -24.22 5.46 -17.44
CA THR A 21 -22.75 5.29 -17.47
C THR A 21 -22.11 5.88 -18.72
N SER A 22 -22.83 5.95 -19.84
CA SER A 22 -22.37 6.56 -21.09
C SER A 22 -21.95 8.03 -20.96
N ASN A 23 -22.33 8.71 -19.88
CA ASN A 23 -21.98 10.12 -19.62
C ASN A 23 -20.62 10.29 -18.88
N TYR A 24 -19.95 9.19 -18.56
CA TYR A 24 -18.72 9.15 -17.75
C TYR A 24 -17.65 8.28 -18.41
N SER A 25 -16.41 8.45 -18.01
CA SER A 25 -15.30 7.58 -18.36
C SER A 25 -15.11 6.46 -17.32
N ILE A 26 -14.28 5.46 -17.65
CA ILE A 26 -13.94 4.38 -16.72
C ILE A 26 -13.17 4.90 -15.49
N GLU A 27 -12.43 6.00 -15.64
CA GLU A 27 -11.69 6.66 -14.55
C GLU A 27 -12.61 7.32 -13.53
N ASP A 28 -13.83 7.71 -13.95
CA ASP A 28 -14.84 8.35 -13.09
C ASP A 28 -15.77 7.34 -12.41
N TYR A 29 -15.59 6.05 -12.70
CA TYR A 29 -16.46 5.00 -12.16
C TYR A 29 -15.86 4.34 -10.93
N ILE A 30 -16.66 4.30 -9.84
CA ILE A 30 -16.30 3.67 -8.59
C ILE A 30 -17.17 2.43 -8.33
N SER A 31 -16.52 1.29 -8.15
CA SER A 31 -17.16 0.03 -7.74
C SER A 31 -16.52 -0.51 -6.46
N THR A 32 -17.10 -1.55 -5.89
CA THR A 32 -16.51 -2.22 -4.73
C THR A 32 -15.16 -2.88 -5.04
N GLU A 33 -14.84 -3.12 -6.31
CA GLU A 33 -13.59 -3.76 -6.75
C GLU A 33 -12.42 -2.80 -6.77
N ASN A 34 -12.65 -1.56 -7.24
CA ASN A 34 -11.58 -0.56 -7.33
C ASN A 34 -11.47 0.36 -6.09
N MET A 35 -12.30 0.15 -5.06
CA MET A 35 -12.06 0.67 -3.72
C MET A 35 -11.08 -0.24 -2.98
N LEU A 36 -10.04 0.34 -2.40
CA LEU A 36 -9.00 -0.40 -1.66
C LEU A 36 -9.44 -0.67 -0.22
N PRO A 37 -9.08 -1.84 0.37
CA PRO A 37 -9.37 -2.13 1.77
C PRO A 37 -8.61 -1.23 2.73
N GLU A 38 -9.03 -1.24 4.01
CA GLU A 38 -8.42 -0.48 5.11
C GLU A 38 -8.26 1.02 4.78
N LYS A 39 -9.33 1.62 4.20
CA LYS A 39 -9.38 3.06 3.87
C LYS A 39 -8.30 3.48 2.86
N GLY A 40 -7.81 2.53 2.04
CA GLY A 40 -6.69 2.71 1.12
C GLY A 40 -6.98 3.55 -0.12
N GLY A 41 -8.17 4.17 -0.23
CA GLY A 41 -8.56 4.98 -1.39
C GLY A 41 -9.11 4.14 -2.56
N ILE A 42 -8.83 4.57 -3.77
CA ILE A 42 -9.36 3.98 -5.01
C ILE A 42 -8.25 3.72 -6.04
N THR A 43 -8.54 2.82 -6.97
CA THR A 43 -7.78 2.61 -8.21
C THR A 43 -8.67 2.83 -9.43
N VAL A 44 -8.13 2.78 -10.63
CA VAL A 44 -8.94 2.79 -11.86
C VAL A 44 -9.72 1.47 -11.96
N ALA A 45 -10.98 1.55 -12.34
CA ALA A 45 -11.83 0.38 -12.50
C ALA A 45 -11.34 -0.52 -13.65
N SER A 46 -11.43 -1.83 -13.48
CA SER A 46 -11.07 -2.82 -14.50
C SER A 46 -12.20 -3.08 -15.50
N SER A 47 -13.43 -2.72 -15.13
CA SER A 47 -14.63 -2.90 -15.96
C SER A 47 -15.59 -1.72 -15.77
N PHE A 48 -16.31 -1.39 -16.84
CA PHE A 48 -17.28 -0.31 -16.84
C PHE A 48 -18.62 -0.84 -17.36
N PRO A 49 -19.60 -1.10 -16.49
CA PRO A 49 -20.89 -1.64 -16.89
C PRO A 49 -21.72 -0.61 -17.66
N SER A 50 -22.63 -1.05 -18.52
CA SER A 50 -23.66 -0.19 -19.12
C SER A 50 -24.90 -0.12 -18.22
N GLY A 51 -25.56 1.05 -18.19
CA GLY A 51 -26.84 1.25 -17.51
C GLY A 51 -26.85 2.36 -16.47
N LYS A 52 -27.88 2.35 -15.63
CA LYS A 52 -28.11 3.40 -14.61
C LYS A 52 -27.36 3.11 -13.32
N VAL A 53 -26.55 4.06 -12.90
CA VAL A 53 -25.74 4.05 -11.69
C VAL A 53 -25.99 5.30 -10.86
N THR A 54 -25.48 5.33 -9.63
CA THR A 54 -25.61 6.54 -8.78
C THR A 54 -24.57 7.57 -9.18
N GLU A 55 -24.98 8.81 -9.40
CA GLU A 55 -24.07 9.95 -9.58
C GLU A 55 -23.57 10.42 -8.22
N PHE A 56 -22.29 10.74 -8.14
CA PHE A 56 -21.69 11.43 -6.99
C PHE A 56 -21.02 12.73 -7.42
N GLN A 57 -20.86 13.62 -6.51
CA GLN A 57 -20.12 14.88 -6.69
C GLN A 57 -18.93 14.95 -5.73
N GLU A 58 -18.07 15.92 -5.95
CA GLU A 58 -16.97 16.23 -5.02
C GLU A 58 -17.50 16.37 -3.60
N ASN A 59 -16.75 15.81 -2.64
CA ASN A 59 -17.07 15.74 -1.21
C ASN A 59 -18.18 14.74 -0.82
N ASP A 60 -18.79 14.01 -1.72
CA ASP A 60 -19.62 12.85 -1.32
C ASP A 60 -18.73 11.73 -0.76
N ILE A 61 -19.26 10.97 0.19
CA ILE A 61 -18.55 9.86 0.82
C ILE A 61 -19.08 8.55 0.24
N LEU A 62 -18.17 7.77 -0.33
CA LEU A 62 -18.46 6.48 -0.95
C LEU A 62 -17.99 5.35 -0.05
N ILE A 63 -18.87 4.38 0.24
CA ILE A 63 -18.58 3.23 1.09
C ILE A 63 -19.02 1.95 0.37
N SER A 64 -18.14 0.96 0.31
CA SER A 64 -18.51 -0.36 -0.20
C SER A 64 -19.52 -1.03 0.70
N ASN A 65 -20.71 -1.35 0.16
CA ASN A 65 -21.75 -2.09 0.90
C ASN A 65 -21.53 -3.60 0.92
N ILE A 66 -20.58 -4.11 0.13
CA ILE A 66 -20.21 -5.53 0.09
C ILE A 66 -18.99 -5.75 0.98
N ARG A 67 -19.09 -6.74 1.88
CA ARG A 67 -18.03 -7.11 2.82
C ARG A 67 -17.53 -5.89 3.60
N PRO A 68 -18.37 -5.24 4.40
CA PRO A 68 -18.02 -3.99 5.09
C PRO A 68 -16.78 -4.12 5.99
N TYR A 69 -16.43 -5.34 6.43
CA TYR A 69 -15.23 -5.62 7.20
C TYR A 69 -13.91 -5.29 6.48
N PHE A 70 -13.94 -5.04 5.16
CA PHE A 70 -12.78 -4.52 4.43
C PHE A 70 -12.60 -3.00 4.61
N LYS A 71 -13.53 -2.31 5.28
CA LYS A 71 -13.46 -0.88 5.59
C LYS A 71 -13.13 0.01 4.38
N LYS A 72 -13.75 -0.29 3.24
CA LYS A 72 -13.54 0.43 1.99
C LYS A 72 -14.39 1.70 2.00
N ILE A 73 -13.73 2.84 2.16
CA ILE A 73 -14.34 4.18 2.17
C ILE A 73 -13.45 5.15 1.40
N TRP A 74 -14.06 6.09 0.70
CA TRP A 74 -13.38 7.16 -0.02
C TRP A 74 -14.24 8.42 -0.05
N LYS A 75 -13.63 9.58 0.20
CA LYS A 75 -14.27 10.88 0.01
C LYS A 75 -13.95 11.35 -1.40
N ALA A 76 -14.98 11.64 -2.18
CA ALA A 76 -14.83 11.99 -3.59
C ALA A 76 -14.07 13.31 -3.76
N ASP A 77 -13.03 13.30 -4.56
CA ASP A 77 -12.22 14.47 -4.97
C ASP A 77 -12.69 15.08 -6.30
N ARG A 78 -13.70 14.47 -6.93
CA ARG A 78 -14.27 14.86 -8.22
C ARG A 78 -15.71 14.41 -8.37
N ARG A 79 -16.35 14.81 -9.45
CA ARG A 79 -17.65 14.26 -9.88
C ARG A 79 -17.45 12.94 -10.63
N GLY A 80 -18.40 12.01 -10.47
CA GLY A 80 -18.37 10.72 -11.15
C GLY A 80 -19.63 9.92 -10.91
N CYS A 81 -19.53 8.60 -11.14
CA CYS A 81 -20.64 7.68 -10.89
C CYS A 81 -20.14 6.41 -10.17
N CYS A 82 -21.03 5.77 -9.41
CA CYS A 82 -20.66 4.58 -8.65
C CYS A 82 -21.66 3.45 -8.78
N SER A 83 -21.17 2.22 -8.63
CA SER A 83 -21.97 1.00 -8.58
C SER A 83 -23.10 1.08 -7.56
N ASN A 84 -24.19 0.37 -7.79
CA ASN A 84 -25.31 0.26 -6.83
C ASN A 84 -24.91 -0.48 -5.53
N ASP A 85 -23.77 -1.17 -5.53
CA ASP A 85 -23.17 -1.80 -4.35
C ASP A 85 -22.25 -0.86 -3.56
N VAL A 86 -22.12 0.39 -3.99
CA VAL A 86 -21.45 1.47 -3.27
C VAL A 86 -22.51 2.41 -2.70
N LEU A 87 -22.44 2.66 -1.41
CA LEU A 87 -23.27 3.67 -0.72
C LEU A 87 -22.64 5.03 -0.98
N CYS A 88 -23.39 5.93 -1.61
CA CYS A 88 -23.00 7.32 -1.77
C CYS A 88 -23.75 8.16 -0.72
N ILE A 89 -23.01 8.75 0.20
CA ILE A 89 -23.52 9.50 1.36
C ILE A 89 -23.12 10.97 1.22
N ARG A 90 -24.07 11.85 1.42
CA ARG A 90 -23.86 13.31 1.37
C ARG A 90 -24.19 13.94 2.71
N ALA A 91 -23.28 14.78 3.21
CA ALA A 91 -23.48 15.56 4.42
C ALA A 91 -24.64 16.57 4.25
N ASN A 92 -25.40 16.81 5.32
CA ASN A 92 -26.35 17.90 5.40
C ASN A 92 -25.59 19.24 5.62
N ASN A 93 -26.26 20.37 5.38
CA ASN A 93 -25.62 21.69 5.44
C ASN A 93 -25.03 22.08 6.80
N ASN A 94 -25.53 21.52 7.87
CA ASN A 94 -25.10 21.78 9.26
C ASN A 94 -23.92 20.93 9.73
N VAL A 95 -23.45 20.00 8.89
CA VAL A 95 -22.34 19.09 9.20
C VAL A 95 -21.17 19.37 8.27
N ASP A 96 -19.96 19.35 8.82
CA ASP A 96 -18.74 19.43 8.03
C ASP A 96 -18.47 18.07 7.34
N THR A 97 -18.22 18.11 6.04
CA THR A 97 -18.07 16.88 5.25
C THR A 97 -16.79 16.11 5.59
N GLU A 98 -15.72 16.82 5.90
CA GLU A 98 -14.45 16.20 6.34
C GLU A 98 -14.65 15.47 7.67
N PHE A 99 -15.36 16.12 8.60
CA PHE A 99 -15.73 15.51 9.88
C PHE A 99 -16.59 14.27 9.68
N LEU A 100 -17.62 14.33 8.81
CA LEU A 100 -18.46 13.18 8.48
C LEU A 100 -17.63 12.02 7.90
N TYR A 101 -16.66 12.31 7.03
CA TYR A 101 -15.77 11.30 6.49
C TYR A 101 -14.99 10.56 7.61
N TYR A 102 -14.42 11.30 8.57
CA TYR A 102 -13.70 10.68 9.69
C TYR A 102 -14.65 9.94 10.64
N LEU A 103 -15.84 10.47 10.88
CA LEU A 103 -16.87 9.79 11.67
C LEU A 103 -17.20 8.42 11.07
N LEU A 104 -17.43 8.33 9.75
CA LEU A 104 -17.71 7.11 9.02
C LEU A 104 -16.47 6.22 8.78
N SER A 105 -15.29 6.75 9.02
CA SER A 105 -14.02 5.98 8.91
C SER A 105 -13.67 5.20 10.17
N GLN A 106 -14.42 5.37 11.28
CA GLN A 106 -14.15 4.66 12.53
C GLN A 106 -14.42 3.16 12.41
N ASP A 107 -13.64 2.37 13.12
CA ASP A 107 -13.87 0.92 13.23
C ASP A 107 -15.22 0.58 13.87
N LEU A 108 -15.69 1.43 14.80
CA LEU A 108 -17.02 1.33 15.41
C LEU A 108 -18.13 1.40 14.38
N PHE A 109 -18.02 2.29 13.39
CA PHE A 109 -18.99 2.38 12.31
C PHE A 109 -19.04 1.08 11.50
N PHE A 110 -17.91 0.56 11.07
CA PHE A 110 -17.87 -0.70 10.31
C PHE A 110 -18.34 -1.91 11.14
N ALA A 111 -18.01 -1.95 12.44
CA ALA A 111 -18.55 -2.96 13.36
C ALA A 111 -20.09 -2.87 13.46
N TYR A 112 -20.63 -1.67 13.55
CA TYR A 112 -22.09 -1.45 13.56
C TYR A 112 -22.72 -1.88 12.24
N VAL A 113 -22.16 -1.51 11.09
CA VAL A 113 -22.62 -1.97 9.77
C VAL A 113 -22.61 -3.50 9.67
N MET A 114 -21.58 -4.15 10.19
CA MET A 114 -21.49 -5.61 10.21
C MET A 114 -22.51 -6.28 11.11
N SER A 115 -22.92 -5.65 12.22
CA SER A 115 -23.90 -6.24 13.15
C SER A 115 -25.29 -6.42 12.53
N GLY A 116 -25.65 -5.59 11.54
CA GLY A 116 -26.91 -5.69 10.79
C GLY A 116 -26.74 -6.27 9.37
N ALA A 117 -25.54 -6.75 9.03
CA ALA A 117 -25.26 -7.21 7.68
C ALA A 117 -25.93 -8.56 7.37
N ASN A 118 -26.50 -8.67 6.16
CA ASN A 118 -27.16 -9.87 5.68
C ASN A 118 -26.26 -10.65 4.72
N GLY A 119 -26.30 -11.98 4.79
CA GLY A 119 -25.58 -12.90 3.93
C GLY A 119 -24.26 -13.40 4.51
N SER A 120 -24.05 -14.74 4.54
CA SER A 120 -22.89 -15.36 5.18
C SER A 120 -21.62 -15.29 4.36
N LYS A 121 -21.71 -15.43 3.03
CA LYS A 121 -20.53 -15.49 2.13
C LYS A 121 -20.12 -14.12 1.59
N MET A 122 -21.09 -13.23 1.38
CA MET A 122 -20.90 -11.85 0.90
C MET A 122 -21.81 -10.92 1.71
N PRO A 123 -21.48 -10.64 2.99
CA PRO A 123 -22.31 -9.80 3.82
C PRO A 123 -22.49 -8.41 3.19
N ARG A 124 -23.75 -7.92 3.25
CA ARG A 124 -24.14 -6.58 2.81
C ARG A 124 -24.76 -5.84 3.98
N GLY A 125 -24.32 -4.63 4.22
CA GLY A 125 -24.90 -3.76 5.24
C GLY A 125 -26.36 -3.42 4.94
N ASP A 126 -27.16 -3.36 5.97
CA ASP A 126 -28.55 -2.89 5.88
C ASP A 126 -28.59 -1.36 5.83
N LYS A 127 -29.10 -0.79 4.73
CA LYS A 127 -29.11 0.65 4.49
C LYS A 127 -29.93 1.43 5.52
N GLN A 128 -31.02 0.84 6.02
CA GLN A 128 -31.84 1.52 7.02
C GLN A 128 -31.18 1.47 8.40
N GLN A 129 -30.64 0.30 8.77
CA GLN A 129 -29.91 0.15 10.02
C GLN A 129 -28.68 1.09 10.05
N ILE A 130 -27.95 1.25 8.95
CA ILE A 130 -26.82 2.18 8.88
C ILE A 130 -27.25 3.61 9.22
N MET A 131 -28.38 4.07 8.67
CA MET A 131 -28.88 5.43 8.92
C MET A 131 -29.43 5.64 10.33
N ASN A 132 -29.75 4.58 11.06
CA ASN A 132 -30.19 4.62 12.45
C ASN A 132 -29.01 4.51 13.43
N TRP A 133 -27.77 4.63 12.95
CA TRP A 133 -26.61 4.63 13.84
C TRP A 133 -26.63 5.84 14.77
N GLU A 134 -26.73 5.58 16.08
CA GLU A 134 -26.70 6.61 17.13
C GLU A 134 -25.27 7.06 17.38
N ILE A 135 -25.08 8.36 17.34
CA ILE A 135 -23.77 9.02 17.45
C ILE A 135 -23.87 10.27 18.31
N GLU A 136 -22.79 10.58 19.00
CA GLU A 136 -22.62 11.87 19.65
C GLU A 136 -21.65 12.71 18.83
N ILE A 137 -22.05 13.93 18.43
CA ILE A 137 -21.21 14.84 17.65
C ILE A 137 -21.21 16.24 18.26
N PRO A 138 -20.13 17.03 18.04
CA PRO A 138 -20.13 18.45 18.39
C PRO A 138 -21.24 19.21 17.69
N THR A 139 -21.97 20.04 18.43
CA THR A 139 -23.06 20.88 17.89
C THR A 139 -22.54 21.94 16.95
N GLU A 140 -21.40 22.54 17.28
CA GLU A 140 -20.82 23.63 16.52
C GLU A 140 -20.00 23.09 15.32
N LYS A 141 -20.33 23.54 14.12
CA LYS A 141 -19.62 23.15 12.90
C LYS A 141 -18.13 23.52 12.92
N GLU A 142 -17.77 24.55 13.69
CA GLU A 142 -16.39 24.95 13.88
C GLU A 142 -15.58 23.90 14.65
N ASP A 143 -16.16 23.31 15.70
CA ASP A 143 -15.51 22.22 16.43
C ASP A 143 -15.35 20.97 15.56
N GLN A 144 -16.36 20.65 14.72
CA GLN A 144 -16.25 19.58 13.74
C GLN A 144 -15.08 19.82 12.77
N ARG A 145 -14.91 21.05 12.27
CA ARG A 145 -13.79 21.43 11.40
C ARG A 145 -12.43 21.32 12.08
N ARG A 146 -12.33 21.70 13.34
CA ARG A 146 -11.09 21.58 14.12
C ARG A 146 -10.68 20.11 14.26
N ILE A 147 -11.62 19.23 14.62
CA ILE A 147 -11.39 17.77 14.67
C ILE A 147 -10.90 17.27 13.31
N ALA A 148 -11.66 17.56 12.27
CA ALA A 148 -11.36 17.13 10.91
C ALA A 148 -10.00 17.66 10.42
N SER A 149 -9.66 18.91 10.76
CA SER A 149 -8.38 19.55 10.39
C SER A 149 -7.16 18.82 10.95
N ILE A 150 -7.21 18.34 12.20
CA ILE A 150 -6.14 17.56 12.79
C ILE A 150 -5.93 16.26 12.02
N LEU A 151 -6.99 15.50 11.80
CA LEU A 151 -6.94 14.20 11.13
C LEU A 151 -6.54 14.34 9.65
N SER A 152 -7.11 15.31 8.94
CA SER A 152 -6.79 15.54 7.53
C SER A 152 -5.37 16.08 7.31
N SER A 153 -4.78 16.74 8.30
CA SER A 153 -3.37 17.15 8.22
C SER A 153 -2.44 15.94 8.19
N LEU A 154 -2.77 14.89 8.95
CA LEU A 154 -2.02 13.61 8.95
C LEU A 154 -2.19 12.88 7.61
N ASP A 155 -3.41 12.77 7.10
CA ASP A 155 -3.67 12.12 5.81
C ASP A 155 -3.00 12.86 4.64
N ARG A 156 -3.09 14.19 4.59
CA ARG A 156 -2.38 14.99 3.59
C ARG A 156 -0.87 14.81 3.64
N LYS A 157 -0.30 14.66 4.84
CA LYS A 157 1.13 14.38 4.97
C LYS A 157 1.49 12.99 4.43
N ILE A 158 0.65 11.98 4.70
CA ILE A 158 0.81 10.61 4.16
C ILE A 158 0.72 10.64 2.62
N GLU A 159 -0.27 11.32 2.06
CA GLU A 159 -0.42 11.45 0.61
C GLU A 159 0.78 12.14 -0.04
N LEU A 160 1.26 13.23 0.55
CA LEU A 160 2.46 13.93 0.07
C LEU A 160 3.70 13.03 0.11
N ASN A 161 3.89 12.30 1.21
CA ASN A 161 5.00 11.36 1.35
C ASN A 161 4.92 10.24 0.31
N ASN A 162 3.73 9.71 0.02
CA ASN A 162 3.52 8.70 -1.01
C ASN A 162 3.87 9.24 -2.41
N LYS A 163 3.46 10.47 -2.72
CA LYS A 163 3.82 11.12 -3.98
C LYS A 163 5.33 11.32 -4.10
N ILE A 164 5.98 11.84 -3.06
CA ILE A 164 7.43 11.99 -3.04
C ILE A 164 8.13 10.64 -3.23
N ASN A 165 7.62 9.56 -2.60
CA ASN A 165 8.19 8.23 -2.79
C ASN A 165 8.05 7.71 -4.22
N ALA A 166 6.92 7.96 -4.87
CA ALA A 166 6.73 7.60 -6.28
C ALA A 166 7.70 8.36 -7.19
N ASP A 167 7.84 9.68 -6.98
CA ASP A 167 8.76 10.52 -7.75
C ASP A 167 10.23 10.10 -7.53
N LEU A 168 10.63 9.79 -6.29
CA LEU A 168 11.97 9.30 -5.95
C LEU A 168 12.27 7.94 -6.59
N GLU A 169 11.30 7.03 -6.60
CA GLU A 169 11.45 5.72 -7.22
C GLU A 169 11.61 5.84 -8.74
N GLU A 170 10.79 6.65 -9.41
CA GLU A 170 10.91 6.91 -10.85
C GLU A 170 12.27 7.54 -11.18
N MET A 171 12.69 8.54 -10.41
CA MET A 171 13.99 9.18 -10.56
C MET A 171 15.14 8.17 -10.40
N ALA A 172 15.09 7.33 -9.36
CA ALA A 172 16.15 6.35 -9.12
C ALA A 172 16.22 5.31 -10.23
N GLN A 173 15.08 4.83 -10.75
CA GLN A 173 15.06 3.89 -11.89
C GLN A 173 15.63 4.53 -13.16
N ALA A 174 15.30 5.79 -13.43
CA ALA A 174 15.85 6.52 -14.58
C ALA A 174 17.37 6.71 -14.46
N ILE A 175 17.87 7.10 -13.27
CA ILE A 175 19.31 7.20 -13.02
C ILE A 175 19.98 5.84 -13.13
N PHE A 176 19.38 4.77 -12.57
CA PHE A 176 19.92 3.43 -12.64
C PHE A 176 20.07 2.95 -14.09
N LYS A 177 19.02 3.12 -14.89
CA LYS A 177 19.07 2.77 -16.30
C LYS A 177 20.15 3.56 -17.03
N ASN A 178 20.21 4.85 -16.83
CA ASN A 178 21.19 5.76 -17.43
C ASN A 178 22.65 5.36 -17.10
N TRP A 179 22.93 4.95 -15.84
CA TRP A 179 24.26 4.64 -15.37
C TRP A 179 24.72 3.21 -15.68
N PHE A 180 23.83 2.21 -15.45
CA PHE A 180 24.19 0.79 -15.42
C PHE A 180 23.71 -0.02 -16.62
N VAL A 181 22.84 0.56 -17.44
CA VAL A 181 22.32 -0.09 -18.66
C VAL A 181 22.74 0.67 -19.90
N ASP A 182 22.56 2.00 -19.91
CA ASP A 182 22.89 2.85 -21.07
C ASP A 182 24.32 3.41 -20.99
N PHE A 183 24.98 3.37 -19.81
CA PHE A 183 26.36 3.86 -19.54
C PHE A 183 26.58 5.32 -19.95
N GLU A 184 25.55 6.17 -19.95
CA GLU A 184 25.60 7.54 -20.43
C GLU A 184 26.71 8.41 -19.78
N PRO A 185 26.93 8.35 -18.43
CA PRO A 185 27.98 9.14 -17.79
C PRO A 185 29.41 8.73 -18.17
N PHE A 186 29.58 7.60 -18.87
CA PHE A 186 30.87 6.99 -19.20
C PHE A 186 31.18 7.04 -20.69
N LYS A 187 30.30 7.63 -21.54
CA LYS A 187 30.41 7.61 -23.02
C LYS A 187 31.69 8.19 -23.57
N ASP A 188 32.31 9.15 -22.86
CA ASP A 188 33.55 9.77 -23.26
C ASP A 188 34.81 8.92 -22.88
N GLY A 189 34.58 7.83 -22.12
CA GLY A 189 35.61 6.89 -21.71
C GLY A 189 35.87 5.77 -22.72
N LYS A 190 36.73 4.84 -22.33
CA LYS A 190 36.96 3.62 -23.12
C LYS A 190 35.95 2.55 -22.74
N PHE A 191 35.59 1.74 -23.71
CA PHE A 191 34.69 0.60 -23.55
C PHE A 191 35.42 -0.69 -23.95
N VAL A 192 35.04 -1.78 -23.30
CA VAL A 192 35.49 -3.14 -23.58
C VAL A 192 34.30 -4.06 -23.90
N ASP A 193 34.56 -5.08 -24.72
CA ASP A 193 33.54 -6.07 -25.08
C ASP A 193 33.31 -7.05 -23.90
N SER A 194 32.05 -7.44 -23.71
CA SER A 194 31.63 -8.34 -22.63
C SER A 194 30.35 -9.10 -22.99
N GLU A 195 29.89 -9.98 -22.10
CA GLU A 195 28.61 -10.71 -22.24
C GLU A 195 27.40 -9.78 -22.22
N LEU A 196 27.51 -8.57 -21.67
CA LEU A 196 26.50 -7.51 -21.71
C LEU A 196 26.65 -6.56 -22.90
N GLY A 197 27.56 -6.88 -23.87
CA GLY A 197 28.01 -6.00 -24.93
C GLY A 197 29.10 -5.05 -24.43
N MET A 198 29.15 -3.84 -24.98
CA MET A 198 30.18 -2.87 -24.63
C MET A 198 29.92 -2.26 -23.24
N ILE A 199 30.85 -2.48 -22.31
CA ILE A 199 30.82 -1.90 -20.95
C ILE A 199 31.99 -0.96 -20.74
N PRO A 200 31.95 0.02 -19.79
CA PRO A 200 33.11 0.88 -19.49
C PRO A 200 34.34 0.09 -19.08
N GLU A 201 35.52 0.53 -19.50
CA GLU A 201 36.80 -0.09 -19.12
C GLU A 201 36.97 -0.09 -17.60
N GLY A 202 37.36 -1.22 -17.02
CA GLY A 202 37.48 -1.40 -15.56
C GLY A 202 36.26 -1.98 -14.88
N TRP A 203 35.09 -1.97 -15.56
CA TRP A 203 33.92 -2.65 -15.05
C TRP A 203 33.99 -4.15 -15.31
N LYS A 204 33.19 -4.91 -14.56
CA LYS A 204 33.09 -6.37 -14.67
C LYS A 204 31.67 -6.81 -14.91
N VAL A 205 31.49 -7.95 -15.56
CA VAL A 205 30.19 -8.64 -15.61
C VAL A 205 30.17 -9.67 -14.50
N GLY A 206 29.09 -9.69 -13.75
CA GLY A 206 28.77 -10.71 -12.75
C GLY A 206 27.31 -11.11 -12.85
N THR A 207 26.81 -11.81 -11.84
CA THR A 207 25.42 -12.25 -11.76
C THR A 207 24.72 -11.71 -10.52
N LEU A 208 23.38 -11.79 -10.46
CA LEU A 208 22.64 -11.40 -9.26
C LEU A 208 23.10 -12.17 -8.03
N THR A 209 23.46 -13.46 -8.18
CA THR A 209 23.92 -14.30 -7.06
C THR A 209 25.34 -14.02 -6.63
N GLU A 210 26.14 -13.34 -7.44
CA GLU A 210 27.49 -12.87 -7.07
C GLU A 210 27.43 -11.56 -6.30
N ILE A 211 26.45 -10.69 -6.59
CA ILE A 211 26.33 -9.41 -5.89
C ILE A 211 25.45 -9.49 -4.64
N ALA A 212 24.60 -10.52 -4.50
CA ALA A 212 23.70 -10.66 -3.35
C ALA A 212 23.36 -12.12 -3.03
N SER A 213 23.04 -12.37 -1.77
CA SER A 213 22.47 -13.61 -1.27
C SER A 213 20.95 -13.56 -1.27
N TYR A 214 20.30 -14.56 -1.83
CA TYR A 214 18.85 -14.74 -1.89
C TYR A 214 18.44 -15.84 -0.91
N LEU A 215 18.16 -15.48 0.35
CA LEU A 215 17.77 -16.40 1.41
C LEU A 215 16.28 -16.71 1.30
N ASN A 216 15.94 -17.97 1.09
CA ASN A 216 14.54 -18.41 1.07
C ASN A 216 13.94 -18.44 2.47
N GLY A 217 12.70 -17.97 2.59
CA GLY A 217 11.95 -18.04 3.85
C GLY A 217 11.54 -19.47 4.22
N LEU A 218 10.77 -19.58 5.30
CA LEU A 218 10.33 -20.86 5.89
C LEU A 218 8.83 -21.11 5.64
N ALA A 219 8.45 -22.37 5.64
CA ALA A 219 7.05 -22.79 5.72
C ALA A 219 6.50 -22.46 7.12
N MET A 220 6.09 -21.20 7.32
CA MET A 220 5.76 -20.64 8.64
C MET A 220 4.64 -21.38 9.38
N GLN A 221 3.78 -22.09 8.68
CA GLN A 221 2.80 -23.01 9.30
C GLN A 221 3.42 -24.13 10.14
N LYS A 222 4.73 -24.41 9.96
CA LYS A 222 5.50 -25.36 10.79
C LYS A 222 6.07 -24.73 12.06
N PHE A 223 5.95 -23.43 12.20
CA PHE A 223 6.46 -22.63 13.31
C PHE A 223 5.33 -21.81 13.96
N PRO A 224 4.23 -22.45 14.41
CA PRO A 224 3.13 -21.74 15.05
C PRO A 224 3.61 -21.08 16.36
N PRO A 225 2.99 -19.97 16.80
CA PRO A 225 3.25 -19.42 18.12
C PRO A 225 2.91 -20.47 19.19
N LYS A 226 3.69 -20.51 20.25
CA LYS A 226 3.37 -21.31 21.45
C LYS A 226 2.48 -20.46 22.37
N ASN A 227 1.70 -21.12 23.24
CA ASN A 227 0.89 -20.45 24.25
C ASN A 227 1.80 -19.54 25.09
N ASP A 228 1.34 -18.32 25.36
CA ASP A 228 2.05 -17.26 26.12
C ASP A 228 3.35 -16.74 25.49
N GLU A 229 3.64 -17.07 24.24
CA GLU A 229 4.80 -16.56 23.49
C GLU A 229 4.42 -15.35 22.65
N ASP A 230 5.28 -14.32 22.65
CA ASP A 230 5.21 -13.25 21.66
C ASP A 230 5.31 -13.84 20.26
N SER A 231 4.49 -13.36 19.35
CA SER A 231 4.42 -13.87 18.00
C SER A 231 4.68 -12.78 16.98
N LEU A 232 5.25 -13.16 15.83
CA LEU A 232 5.46 -12.28 14.69
C LEU A 232 4.39 -12.51 13.63
N PRO A 233 3.93 -11.48 12.94
CA PRO A 233 3.14 -11.65 11.72
C PRO A 233 3.99 -12.31 10.64
N VAL A 234 3.34 -13.04 9.72
CA VAL A 234 4.02 -13.70 8.61
C VAL A 234 3.95 -12.82 7.37
N LEU A 235 5.12 -12.44 6.86
CA LEU A 235 5.25 -11.76 5.58
C LEU A 235 5.06 -12.75 4.43
N LYS A 236 3.95 -12.64 3.72
CA LYS A 236 3.63 -13.36 2.49
C LYS A 236 3.58 -12.40 1.31
N ILE A 237 3.27 -12.90 0.13
CA ILE A 237 3.15 -12.10 -1.11
C ILE A 237 2.07 -11.02 -0.96
N LYS A 238 0.95 -11.31 -0.29
CA LYS A 238 -0.12 -10.35 -0.01
C LYS A 238 0.40 -9.19 0.82
N GLU A 239 1.04 -9.47 1.95
CA GLU A 239 1.57 -8.47 2.87
C GLU A 239 2.68 -7.64 2.21
N LEU A 240 3.56 -8.26 1.41
CA LEU A 240 4.58 -7.54 0.64
C LEU A 240 3.94 -6.57 -0.36
N GLY A 241 2.90 -7.01 -1.07
CA GLY A 241 2.20 -6.17 -2.06
C GLY A 241 1.42 -5.01 -1.45
N GLN A 242 0.93 -5.16 -0.22
CA GLN A 242 0.20 -4.09 0.48
C GLN A 242 1.12 -3.21 1.37
N GLY A 243 2.36 -3.65 1.65
CA GLY A 243 3.35 -2.90 2.42
C GLY A 243 3.23 -3.00 3.95
N PHE A 244 2.29 -3.79 4.48
CA PHE A 244 2.08 -3.99 5.92
C PHE A 244 1.48 -5.35 6.22
N CYS A 245 1.60 -5.80 7.48
CA CYS A 245 0.89 -6.95 8.01
C CYS A 245 -0.38 -6.48 8.75
N GLY A 246 -1.55 -6.98 8.32
CA GLY A 246 -2.83 -6.67 8.94
C GLY A 246 -3.14 -7.58 10.13
N THR A 247 -4.29 -7.33 10.78
CA THR A 247 -4.80 -8.16 11.88
C THR A 247 -5.19 -9.57 11.42
N ASP A 248 -5.45 -9.74 10.13
CA ASP A 248 -5.77 -11.02 9.47
C ASP A 248 -4.54 -11.76 8.95
N SER A 249 -3.33 -11.20 9.11
CA SER A 249 -2.09 -11.88 8.73
C SER A 249 -1.81 -13.06 9.64
N ASP A 250 -1.37 -14.17 9.05
CA ASP A 250 -0.94 -15.35 9.82
C ASP A 250 0.15 -14.98 10.82
N ARG A 251 0.28 -15.75 11.87
CA ARG A 251 1.29 -15.52 12.90
C ARG A 251 2.22 -16.72 13.04
N CYS A 252 3.48 -16.44 13.36
CA CYS A 252 4.50 -17.46 13.63
C CYS A 252 5.19 -17.17 14.97
N SER A 253 5.91 -18.19 15.46
CA SER A 253 6.77 -18.06 16.65
C SER A 253 7.84 -16.98 16.45
N CYS A 254 8.14 -16.21 17.49
CA CYS A 254 9.30 -15.31 17.52
C CYS A 254 10.65 -16.06 17.59
N ASN A 255 10.63 -17.37 17.93
CA ASN A 255 11.80 -18.25 18.03
C ASN A 255 12.19 -18.93 16.70
N ILE A 256 11.89 -18.30 15.57
CA ILE A 256 12.43 -18.69 14.27
C ILE A 256 13.89 -18.25 14.12
N LYS A 257 14.60 -18.79 13.11
CA LYS A 257 15.96 -18.37 12.81
C LYS A 257 16.03 -16.87 12.55
N ASP A 258 17.03 -16.19 13.11
CA ASP A 258 17.18 -14.73 12.97
C ASP A 258 17.31 -14.28 11.51
N GLU A 259 17.97 -15.08 10.67
CA GLU A 259 18.06 -14.82 9.24
C GLU A 259 16.72 -14.76 8.51
N CYS A 260 15.68 -15.44 9.05
CA CYS A 260 14.30 -15.44 8.55
C CYS A 260 13.40 -14.41 9.22
N LYS A 261 13.92 -13.63 10.15
CA LYS A 261 13.27 -12.45 10.69
C LYS A 261 13.49 -11.27 9.74
N ILE A 262 12.43 -10.57 9.45
CA ILE A 262 12.45 -9.41 8.58
C ILE A 262 12.23 -8.15 9.41
N HIS A 263 13.01 -7.14 9.11
CA HIS A 263 12.97 -5.83 9.74
C HIS A 263 12.76 -4.73 8.71
N ASN A 264 12.38 -3.55 9.17
CA ASN A 264 12.28 -2.38 8.30
C ASN A 264 13.61 -2.10 7.58
N GLY A 265 13.52 -1.88 6.28
CA GLY A 265 14.68 -1.66 5.41
C GLY A 265 15.26 -2.93 4.78
N ASP A 266 14.73 -4.12 5.06
CA ASP A 266 15.13 -5.35 4.37
C ASP A 266 14.57 -5.38 2.94
N VAL A 267 15.39 -5.82 1.98
CA VAL A 267 14.98 -6.05 0.60
C VAL A 267 14.36 -7.43 0.47
N ILE A 268 13.13 -7.47 -0.03
CA ILE A 268 12.33 -8.68 -0.18
C ILE A 268 11.98 -8.90 -1.64
N PHE A 269 12.14 -10.12 -2.10
CA PHE A 269 11.77 -10.54 -3.44
C PHE A 269 10.80 -11.72 -3.43
N SER A 270 9.61 -11.52 -3.98
CA SER A 270 8.64 -12.59 -4.24
C SER A 270 9.00 -13.31 -5.54
N TRP A 271 9.34 -14.59 -5.45
CA TRP A 271 9.80 -15.39 -6.58
C TRP A 271 8.73 -16.34 -7.15
N SER A 272 7.52 -16.36 -6.58
CA SER A 272 6.39 -17.18 -7.02
C SER A 272 5.06 -16.42 -6.95
N GLY A 273 4.09 -16.80 -7.75
CA GLY A 273 2.80 -16.12 -7.85
C GLY A 273 2.96 -14.70 -8.42
N THR A 274 2.65 -13.68 -7.66
CA THR A 274 2.95 -12.29 -8.05
C THR A 274 4.40 -11.96 -7.71
N LEU A 275 5.25 -11.86 -8.73
CA LEU A 275 6.64 -11.47 -8.57
C LEU A 275 6.72 -9.97 -8.25
N LEU A 276 7.43 -9.64 -7.18
CA LEU A 276 7.55 -8.28 -6.66
C LEU A 276 8.88 -8.14 -5.91
N VAL A 277 9.58 -7.04 -6.13
CA VAL A 277 10.77 -6.64 -5.35
C VAL A 277 10.46 -5.34 -4.64
N ASP A 278 10.62 -5.30 -3.32
CA ASP A 278 10.43 -4.08 -2.54
C ASP A 278 11.33 -4.05 -1.29
N VAL A 279 11.48 -2.85 -0.73
CA VAL A 279 12.11 -2.65 0.58
C VAL A 279 11.02 -2.65 1.65
N TRP A 280 11.05 -3.61 2.55
CA TRP A 280 10.03 -3.75 3.58
C TRP A 280 10.06 -2.62 4.62
N CYS A 281 8.90 -2.07 4.96
CA CYS A 281 8.74 -1.02 5.97
C CYS A 281 7.53 -1.26 6.89
N GLY A 282 7.01 -2.48 6.93
CA GLY A 282 5.80 -2.86 7.67
C GLY A 282 6.05 -3.48 9.05
N GLY A 283 7.23 -3.24 9.65
CA GLY A 283 7.60 -3.77 10.98
C GLY A 283 8.20 -5.17 10.95
N ASP A 284 8.44 -5.72 12.13
CA ASP A 284 9.07 -7.03 12.29
C ASP A 284 8.11 -8.15 11.92
N CYS A 285 8.60 -9.13 11.13
CA CYS A 285 7.80 -10.25 10.66
C CYS A 285 8.64 -11.50 10.34
N GLY A 286 7.98 -12.65 10.17
CA GLY A 286 8.62 -13.89 9.74
C GLY A 286 8.52 -14.08 8.22
N LEU A 287 9.61 -14.44 7.56
CA LEU A 287 9.71 -14.58 6.10
C LEU A 287 9.09 -15.89 5.61
N ASN A 288 8.03 -15.81 4.81
CA ASN A 288 7.39 -16.98 4.21
C ASN A 288 8.25 -17.62 3.10
N GLN A 289 8.08 -18.93 2.89
CA GLN A 289 8.84 -19.74 1.93
C GLN A 289 8.76 -19.29 0.46
N HIS A 290 7.81 -18.44 0.09
CA HIS A 290 7.62 -17.92 -1.27
C HIS A 290 8.33 -16.59 -1.50
N LEU A 291 9.11 -16.13 -0.54
CA LEU A 291 9.85 -14.89 -0.57
C LEU A 291 11.33 -15.14 -0.30
N PHE A 292 12.18 -14.32 -0.92
CA PHE A 292 13.60 -14.19 -0.58
C PHE A 292 13.83 -12.94 0.25
N LYS A 293 14.68 -13.03 1.27
CA LYS A 293 15.41 -11.90 1.84
C LYS A 293 16.68 -11.73 1.03
N VAL A 294 16.88 -10.55 0.47
CA VAL A 294 18.05 -10.24 -0.37
C VAL A 294 19.02 -9.40 0.44
N THR A 295 20.26 -9.88 0.57
CA THR A 295 21.31 -9.23 1.36
C THR A 295 22.65 -9.30 0.63
N SER A 296 23.56 -8.38 0.92
CA SER A 296 24.93 -8.45 0.49
C SER A 296 25.87 -8.01 1.60
N LYS A 297 27.10 -8.55 1.61
CA LYS A 297 28.19 -8.10 2.48
C LYS A 297 29.12 -7.11 1.76
N ASP A 298 29.20 -7.24 0.44
CA ASP A 298 30.20 -6.57 -0.39
C ASP A 298 29.62 -5.39 -1.17
N TYR A 299 28.31 -5.36 -1.36
CA TYR A 299 27.63 -4.35 -2.17
C TYR A 299 26.55 -3.59 -1.36
N PRO A 300 26.38 -2.28 -1.62
CA PRO A 300 25.38 -1.46 -0.94
C PRO A 300 23.96 -1.88 -1.33
N LYS A 301 23.01 -1.63 -0.43
CA LYS A 301 21.60 -2.05 -0.55
C LYS A 301 20.96 -1.61 -1.85
N TRP A 302 21.12 -0.35 -2.24
CA TRP A 302 20.55 0.20 -3.46
C TRP A 302 21.02 -0.59 -4.70
N PHE A 303 22.28 -1.07 -4.73
CA PHE A 303 22.85 -1.74 -5.89
C PHE A 303 22.15 -3.06 -6.18
N TYR A 304 22.07 -3.98 -5.21
CA TYR A 304 21.38 -5.26 -5.42
C TYR A 304 19.86 -5.10 -5.48
N TYR A 305 19.28 -4.08 -4.84
CA TYR A 305 17.86 -3.78 -4.95
C TYR A 305 17.48 -3.39 -6.39
N TYR A 306 18.16 -2.40 -6.98
CA TYR A 306 17.81 -1.94 -8.32
C TYR A 306 18.21 -2.97 -9.40
N TRP A 307 19.29 -3.72 -9.25
CA TRP A 307 19.58 -4.82 -10.17
C TRP A 307 18.51 -5.93 -10.12
N THR A 308 18.08 -6.36 -8.94
CA THR A 308 16.99 -7.34 -8.82
C THR A 308 15.70 -6.81 -9.44
N LYS A 309 15.43 -5.51 -9.27
CA LYS A 309 14.25 -4.83 -9.83
C LYS A 309 14.35 -4.67 -11.35
N HIS A 310 15.53 -4.43 -11.90
CA HIS A 310 15.79 -4.37 -13.33
C HIS A 310 15.40 -5.68 -14.03
N HIS A 311 15.80 -6.82 -13.47
CA HIS A 311 15.48 -8.13 -14.02
C HIS A 311 14.03 -8.59 -13.74
N LEU A 312 13.26 -7.86 -12.94
CA LEU A 312 11.93 -8.30 -12.52
C LEU A 312 10.99 -8.54 -13.70
N GLN A 313 11.01 -7.72 -14.74
CA GLN A 313 10.14 -7.88 -15.91
C GLN A 313 10.48 -9.15 -16.69
N GLU A 314 11.75 -9.47 -16.86
CA GLU A 314 12.21 -10.71 -17.47
C GLU A 314 11.74 -11.92 -16.64
N PHE A 315 11.90 -11.88 -15.33
CA PHE A 315 11.43 -12.92 -14.43
C PHE A 315 9.91 -13.11 -14.51
N ILE A 316 9.13 -12.03 -14.66
CA ILE A 316 7.67 -12.10 -14.86
C ILE A 316 7.36 -12.82 -16.18
N HIS A 317 8.07 -12.56 -17.27
CA HIS A 317 7.90 -13.27 -18.54
C HIS A 317 8.23 -14.76 -18.42
N ILE A 318 9.39 -15.10 -17.83
CA ILE A 318 9.78 -16.48 -17.57
C ILE A 318 8.74 -17.24 -16.73
N ALA A 319 8.19 -16.59 -15.70
CA ALA A 319 7.18 -17.18 -14.83
C ALA A 319 5.86 -17.42 -15.59
N LYS A 320 5.46 -16.52 -16.48
CA LYS A 320 4.24 -16.65 -17.31
C LYS A 320 4.37 -17.77 -18.33
N ASP A 321 5.48 -17.88 -19.02
CA ASP A 321 5.71 -18.88 -20.08
C ASP A 321 5.72 -20.32 -19.55
N LYS A 322 6.07 -20.51 -18.28
CA LYS A 322 6.14 -21.82 -17.61
C LYS A 322 4.92 -22.16 -16.75
N ALA A 323 3.90 -21.30 -16.72
CA ALA A 323 2.76 -21.45 -15.81
C ALA A 323 1.67 -22.37 -16.37
N VAL A 324 1.56 -23.57 -15.80
CA VAL A 324 0.33 -24.38 -15.88
C VAL A 324 -0.59 -24.06 -14.70
N THR A 325 -0.06 -23.62 -13.54
CA THR A 325 -0.82 -23.30 -12.32
C THR A 325 -0.34 -22.04 -11.60
N MET A 326 0.90 -22.02 -11.11
CA MET A 326 1.52 -20.84 -10.47
C MET A 326 2.87 -20.58 -11.10
N GLY A 327 3.02 -19.42 -11.75
CA GLY A 327 4.31 -19.01 -12.29
C GLY A 327 5.34 -18.81 -11.17
N HIS A 328 6.55 -19.31 -11.38
CA HIS A 328 7.67 -19.11 -10.46
C HIS A 328 9.00 -19.11 -11.21
N ILE A 329 10.00 -18.46 -10.65
CA ILE A 329 11.36 -18.55 -11.14
C ILE A 329 12.15 -19.60 -10.36
N LYS A 330 13.21 -20.11 -10.95
CA LYS A 330 14.17 -21.02 -10.32
C LYS A 330 15.43 -20.24 -9.94
N ARG A 331 16.21 -20.77 -9.01
CA ARG A 331 17.48 -20.18 -8.60
C ARG A 331 18.46 -19.97 -9.77
N GLY A 332 18.48 -20.90 -10.74
CA GLY A 332 19.27 -20.76 -11.95
C GLY A 332 18.99 -19.50 -12.76
N HIS A 333 17.76 -18.96 -12.76
CA HIS A 333 17.47 -17.68 -13.42
C HIS A 333 18.17 -16.49 -12.76
N LEU A 334 18.42 -16.56 -11.44
CA LEU A 334 19.20 -15.53 -10.72
C LEU A 334 20.70 -15.65 -11.04
N GLU A 335 21.20 -16.88 -11.28
CA GLU A 335 22.58 -17.19 -11.68
C GLU A 335 22.85 -16.81 -13.14
N GLU A 336 21.82 -16.76 -13.98
CA GLU A 336 21.89 -16.36 -15.39
C GLU A 336 21.67 -14.85 -15.58
N ALA A 337 21.13 -14.14 -14.59
CA ALA A 337 20.82 -12.72 -14.65
C ALA A 337 22.10 -11.89 -14.51
N LEU A 338 22.61 -11.37 -15.62
CA LEU A 338 23.86 -10.63 -15.68
C LEU A 338 23.71 -9.21 -15.15
N VAL A 339 24.76 -8.73 -14.48
CA VAL A 339 24.85 -7.39 -13.90
C VAL A 339 26.17 -6.73 -14.26
N ALA A 340 26.18 -5.46 -14.56
CA ALA A 340 27.40 -4.68 -14.73
C ALA A 340 27.87 -4.18 -13.35
N ILE A 341 29.06 -4.57 -12.96
CA ILE A 341 29.69 -4.20 -11.68
C ILE A 341 30.72 -3.13 -11.95
N PRO A 342 30.53 -1.89 -11.46
CA PRO A 342 31.44 -0.79 -11.68
C PRO A 342 32.77 -0.98 -10.92
N ASP A 343 33.77 -0.22 -11.32
CA ASP A 343 34.98 -0.01 -10.51
C ASP A 343 34.63 0.75 -9.21
N ASN A 344 35.59 0.81 -8.28
CA ASN A 344 35.36 1.41 -6.96
C ASN A 344 34.98 2.89 -7.04
N ASP A 345 35.62 3.68 -7.90
CA ASP A 345 35.36 5.12 -8.03
C ASP A 345 33.98 5.37 -8.59
N SER A 346 33.55 4.59 -9.58
CA SER A 346 32.21 4.65 -10.13
C SER A 346 31.16 4.17 -9.13
N MET A 347 31.47 3.15 -8.32
CA MET A 347 30.59 2.67 -7.25
C MET A 347 30.39 3.73 -6.16
N GLU A 348 31.46 4.41 -5.74
CA GLU A 348 31.37 5.50 -4.75
C GLU A 348 30.52 6.66 -5.27
N ARG A 349 30.76 7.12 -6.50
CA ARG A 349 29.97 8.15 -7.15
C ARG A 349 28.49 7.77 -7.26
N ALA A 350 28.19 6.52 -7.61
CA ALA A 350 26.83 6.03 -7.65
C ALA A 350 26.21 5.97 -6.24
N HIS A 351 26.99 5.54 -5.23
CA HIS A 351 26.51 5.48 -3.84
C HIS A 351 26.08 6.86 -3.32
N GLU A 352 26.80 7.92 -3.63
CA GLU A 352 26.43 9.29 -3.28
C GLU A 352 25.08 9.72 -3.87
N LEU A 353 24.68 9.15 -5.00
CA LEU A 353 23.38 9.44 -5.64
C LEU A 353 22.25 8.55 -5.09
N PHE A 354 22.48 7.25 -5.01
CA PHE A 354 21.42 6.28 -4.73
C PHE A 354 21.11 6.11 -3.25
N GLU A 355 22.11 6.15 -2.37
CA GLU A 355 21.89 5.93 -0.94
C GLU A 355 20.97 6.99 -0.31
N PRO A 356 21.13 8.30 -0.58
CA PRO A 356 20.21 9.31 -0.08
C PRO A 356 18.76 9.10 -0.57
N ILE A 357 18.58 8.69 -1.82
CA ILE A 357 17.25 8.44 -2.40
C ILE A 357 16.58 7.27 -1.68
N LEU A 358 17.26 6.11 -1.60
CA LEU A 358 16.71 4.92 -0.97
C LEU A 358 16.44 5.13 0.52
N SER A 359 17.37 5.76 1.23
CA SER A 359 17.22 6.10 2.65
C SER A 359 16.04 7.06 2.88
N LYS A 360 15.84 8.04 1.99
CA LYS A 360 14.69 8.95 2.07
C LYS A 360 13.39 8.22 1.83
N MET A 361 13.32 7.34 0.85
CA MET A 361 12.12 6.52 0.56
C MET A 361 11.74 5.66 1.77
N ILE A 362 12.70 4.99 2.40
CA ILE A 362 12.48 4.19 3.62
C ILE A 362 11.96 5.09 4.76
N SER A 363 12.62 6.23 4.99
CA SER A 363 12.24 7.18 6.03
C SER A 363 10.81 7.68 5.90
N LEU A 364 10.37 8.02 4.67
CA LEU A 364 9.01 8.48 4.39
C LEU A 364 7.97 7.38 4.59
N ARG A 365 8.27 6.13 4.21
CA ARG A 365 7.39 4.98 4.47
C ARG A 365 7.22 4.72 5.97
N LEU A 366 8.31 4.82 6.75
CA LEU A 366 8.26 4.68 8.21
C LEU A 366 7.52 5.85 8.87
N GLU A 367 7.67 7.06 8.36
CA GLU A 367 6.89 8.23 8.80
C GLU A 367 5.39 7.98 8.55
N ASN A 368 5.01 7.49 7.37
CA ASN A 368 3.62 7.17 7.04
C ASN A 368 3.01 6.13 7.98
N SER A 369 3.75 5.09 8.34
CA SER A 369 3.31 4.09 9.33
C SER A 369 3.01 4.74 10.69
N ARG A 370 3.88 5.65 11.16
CA ARG A 370 3.67 6.39 12.41
C ARG A 370 2.48 7.34 12.34
N LEU A 371 2.34 8.08 11.23
CA LEU A 371 1.23 9.00 10.99
C LEU A 371 -0.12 8.25 10.96
N SER A 372 -0.17 7.10 10.29
CA SER A 372 -1.37 6.25 10.25
C SER A 372 -1.73 5.75 11.65
N THR A 373 -0.76 5.26 12.42
CA THR A 373 -0.97 4.82 13.81
C THR A 373 -1.47 5.98 14.69
N LEU A 374 -0.87 7.16 14.54
CA LEU A 374 -1.28 8.36 15.29
C LEU A 374 -2.71 8.76 14.93
N ARG A 375 -3.05 8.83 13.64
CA ARG A 375 -4.41 9.12 13.16
C ARG A 375 -5.43 8.14 13.74
N ASP A 376 -5.16 6.84 13.63
CA ASP A 376 -6.09 5.79 14.07
C ASP A 376 -6.25 5.76 15.60
N THR A 377 -5.23 6.20 16.34
CA THR A 377 -5.31 6.37 17.80
C THR A 377 -6.07 7.64 18.19
N LEU A 378 -5.86 8.74 17.47
CA LEU A 378 -6.51 10.03 17.77
C LEU A 378 -7.99 10.03 17.35
N LEU A 379 -8.32 9.36 16.24
CA LEU A 379 -9.67 9.38 15.65
C LEU A 379 -10.79 9.08 16.68
N PRO A 380 -10.81 7.94 17.38
CA PRO A 380 -11.89 7.66 18.34
C PRO A 380 -11.90 8.63 19.52
N ARG A 381 -10.73 9.10 19.99
CA ARG A 381 -10.59 9.97 21.14
C ARG A 381 -11.02 11.42 20.87
N LEU A 382 -10.80 11.89 19.63
CA LEU A 382 -11.29 13.18 19.16
C LEU A 382 -12.80 13.15 18.92
N MET A 383 -13.29 12.04 18.34
CA MET A 383 -14.71 11.87 18.06
C MET A 383 -15.55 11.72 19.33
N SER A 384 -15.04 11.08 20.38
CA SER A 384 -15.70 10.95 21.68
C SER A 384 -15.56 12.17 22.59
N GLY A 385 -14.76 13.19 22.19
CA GLY A 385 -14.46 14.35 23.04
C GLY A 385 -13.54 14.05 24.24
N GLU A 386 -12.91 12.86 24.28
CA GLU A 386 -11.90 12.52 25.31
C GLU A 386 -10.69 13.46 25.26
N ILE A 387 -10.35 13.93 24.05
CA ILE A 387 -9.31 14.93 23.84
C ILE A 387 -9.99 16.27 23.53
N GLU A 388 -9.75 17.26 24.39
CA GLU A 388 -10.15 18.63 24.11
C GLU A 388 -9.21 19.28 23.10
N ILE A 389 -9.78 19.94 22.10
CA ILE A 389 -9.01 20.68 21.10
C ILE A 389 -8.87 22.11 21.60
N PRO A 390 -7.63 22.65 21.69
CA PRO A 390 -7.41 24.05 22.04
C PRO A 390 -8.14 25.00 21.08
N GLU A 391 -8.61 26.14 21.62
CA GLU A 391 -9.26 27.19 20.84
C GLU A 391 -8.38 27.78 19.73
#